data_c45dca9f061d9fb9ea5ce14032244f65
#
_entry.id   c45dca9f061d9fb9ea5ce14032244f65
#
_cell.length_a   1.000
_cell.length_b   1.000
_cell.length_c   1.000
_cell.angle_alpha   90.00
_cell.angle_beta   90.00
_cell.angle_gamma   90.00
#
_symmetry.space_group_name_H-M   'P 1'
#
loop_
_entity.id
_entity.type
_entity.pdbx_description
1 polymer ?
#
loop_
_entity_poly.entity_id
_entity_poly.type
_entity_poly.pdbx_seq_one_letter_code
_entity_poly.pdbx_strand_id
1 'polypeptide(L)'
;RMGFGHYRISMAIASAAHALGYEPYWMDLNSYGQTTCTKVIGAQNDLYSMGSRLSQKSRLFNRLVWEPMNYEGFRKLTYNAADQKNAELMAPVYANIPKDIPVVATHVWPAQAALHAGMKYVVNAIPDNWQMALHLAEGSIHTVQTHYAYQGYRILNGMQGNDVLNPMPEDALFYTGHYIDHELVSNIETD
;
A
#
# COMPACT_ATOMS: atom_id res chain seq x y z
N ARG A 1 -7.23 6.65 11.54
CA ARG A 1 -7.25 6.15 10.16
C ARG A 1 -6.65 7.19 9.25
N MET A 2 -5.68 6.81 8.44
CA MET A 2 -5.05 7.67 7.43
C MET A 2 -5.97 7.88 6.22
N GLY A 3 -7.19 8.41 6.44
CA GLY A 3 -8.18 8.64 5.39
C GLY A 3 -8.91 7.37 4.91
N PHE A 4 -9.91 7.56 4.05
CA PHE A 4 -10.75 6.49 3.53
C PHE A 4 -10.28 5.92 2.18
N GLY A 5 -9.17 6.42 1.60
CA GLY A 5 -8.71 6.02 0.27
C GLY A 5 -8.45 4.52 0.17
N HIS A 6 -7.60 3.98 1.03
CA HIS A 6 -7.31 2.54 1.07
C HIS A 6 -8.56 1.68 1.27
N TYR A 7 -9.47 2.12 2.14
CA TYR A 7 -10.73 1.44 2.38
C TYR A 7 -11.60 1.41 1.12
N ARG A 8 -11.76 2.55 0.44
CA ARG A 8 -12.56 2.65 -0.79
C ARG A 8 -12.00 1.77 -1.91
N ILE A 9 -10.69 1.79 -2.12
CA ILE A 9 -10.02 0.95 -3.11
C ILE A 9 -10.22 -0.53 -2.78
N SER A 10 -10.06 -0.92 -1.53
CA SER A 10 -10.29 -2.31 -1.12
C SER A 10 -11.74 -2.74 -1.34
N MET A 11 -12.72 -1.88 -1.07
CA MET A 11 -14.13 -2.16 -1.33
C MET A 11 -14.41 -2.31 -2.83
N ALA A 12 -13.84 -1.43 -3.65
CA ALA A 12 -13.99 -1.51 -5.10
C ALA A 12 -13.41 -2.83 -5.66
N ILE A 13 -12.22 -3.22 -5.19
CA ILE A 13 -11.60 -4.49 -5.59
C ILE A 13 -12.44 -5.69 -5.12
N ALA A 14 -12.94 -5.67 -3.89
CA ALA A 14 -13.80 -6.74 -3.37
C ALA A 14 -15.12 -6.84 -4.14
N SER A 15 -15.76 -5.71 -4.45
CA SER A 15 -16.98 -5.65 -5.27
C SER A 15 -16.75 -6.24 -6.66
N ALA A 16 -15.66 -5.85 -7.32
CA ALA A 16 -15.31 -6.39 -8.64
C ALA A 16 -15.00 -7.90 -8.57
N ALA A 17 -14.27 -8.36 -7.56
CA ALA A 17 -13.98 -9.78 -7.36
C ALA A 17 -15.27 -10.59 -7.15
N HIS A 18 -16.20 -10.08 -6.35
CA HIS A 18 -17.51 -10.72 -6.14
C HIS A 18 -18.31 -10.81 -7.44
N ALA A 19 -18.35 -9.73 -8.23
CA ALA A 19 -19.02 -9.73 -9.54
C ALA A 19 -18.41 -10.73 -10.53
N LEU A 20 -17.14 -11.06 -10.38
CA LEU A 20 -16.45 -12.10 -11.17
C LEU A 20 -16.61 -13.52 -10.61
N GLY A 21 -17.42 -13.70 -9.55
CA GLY A 21 -17.71 -15.00 -8.96
C GLY A 21 -16.70 -15.46 -7.90
N TYR A 22 -15.80 -14.59 -7.46
CA TYR A 22 -14.92 -14.88 -6.33
C TYR A 22 -15.62 -14.56 -5.01
N GLU A 23 -15.17 -15.17 -3.93
CA GLU A 23 -15.61 -14.88 -2.57
C GLU A 23 -14.51 -14.11 -1.84
N PRO A 24 -14.55 -12.74 -1.82
CA PRO A 24 -13.54 -11.95 -1.18
C PRO A 24 -13.70 -11.96 0.35
N TYR A 25 -12.63 -12.28 1.06
CA TYR A 25 -12.55 -12.14 2.51
C TYR A 25 -11.92 -10.80 2.87
N TRP A 26 -12.65 -10.02 3.62
CA TRP A 26 -12.21 -8.72 4.09
C TRP A 26 -11.35 -8.83 5.35
N MET A 27 -10.16 -8.24 5.31
CA MET A 27 -9.28 -8.16 6.46
C MET A 27 -8.81 -6.73 6.72
N ASP A 28 -9.31 -6.13 7.82
CA ASP A 28 -8.81 -4.85 8.31
C ASP A 28 -7.82 -5.10 9.46
N LEU A 29 -6.55 -4.85 9.22
CA LEU A 29 -5.49 -5.03 10.20
C LEU A 29 -5.66 -4.19 11.47
N ASN A 30 -6.36 -3.04 11.38
CA ASN A 30 -6.66 -2.23 12.56
C ASN A 30 -7.74 -2.84 13.46
N SER A 31 -8.58 -3.68 12.90
CA SER A 31 -9.71 -4.32 13.60
C SER A 31 -9.42 -5.76 14.02
N TYR A 32 -8.23 -6.28 13.71
CA TYR A 32 -7.84 -7.66 13.95
C TYR A 32 -7.39 -7.91 15.39
N GLY A 33 -8.27 -7.64 16.34
CA GLY A 33 -8.03 -7.85 17.77
C GLY A 33 -7.03 -6.85 18.40
N GLN A 34 -6.76 -7.02 19.68
CA GLN A 34 -5.80 -6.19 20.42
C GLN A 34 -4.42 -6.87 20.47
N THR A 35 -3.79 -7.03 19.33
CA THR A 35 -2.44 -7.60 19.22
C THR A 35 -1.38 -6.51 19.32
N THR A 36 -0.12 -6.90 19.53
CA THR A 36 1.01 -5.96 19.46
C THR A 36 1.07 -5.27 18.09
N CYS A 37 0.76 -6.00 17.03
CA CYS A 37 0.67 -5.49 15.67
C CYS A 37 -0.35 -4.34 15.57
N THR A 38 -1.59 -4.56 16.01
CA THR A 38 -2.64 -3.53 15.93
C THR A 38 -2.32 -2.30 16.77
N LYS A 39 -1.65 -2.46 17.91
CA LYS A 39 -1.19 -1.34 18.74
C LYS A 39 -0.10 -0.52 18.05
N VAL A 40 0.86 -1.19 17.41
CA VAL A 40 1.94 -0.50 16.66
C VAL A 40 1.38 0.24 15.46
N ILE A 41 0.49 -0.40 14.67
CA ILE A 41 -0.19 0.25 13.54
C ILE A 41 -1.00 1.46 14.02
N GLY A 42 -1.75 1.31 15.10
CA GLY A 42 -2.53 2.40 15.69
C GLY A 42 -1.65 3.57 16.10
N ALA A 43 -0.57 3.33 16.83
CA ALA A 43 0.37 4.36 17.26
C ALA A 43 1.03 5.07 16.07
N GLN A 44 1.45 4.35 15.04
CA GLN A 44 2.02 4.94 13.82
C GLN A 44 1.00 5.79 13.06
N ASN A 45 -0.24 5.32 12.96
CA ASN A 45 -1.34 6.05 12.34
C ASN A 45 -1.66 7.36 13.11
N ASP A 46 -1.65 7.31 14.42
CA ASP A 46 -1.88 8.49 15.28
C ASP A 46 -0.74 9.49 15.13
N LEU A 47 0.51 9.02 15.13
CA LEU A 47 1.69 9.85 14.94
C LEU A 47 1.67 10.54 13.57
N TYR A 48 1.39 9.80 12.51
CA TYR A 48 1.26 10.35 11.15
C TYR A 48 0.12 11.38 11.07
N SER A 49 -1.04 11.07 11.64
CA SER A 49 -2.21 11.97 11.66
C SER A 49 -1.92 13.25 12.44
N MET A 50 -1.20 13.14 13.54
CA MET A 50 -0.77 14.31 14.34
C MET A 50 0.23 15.16 13.55
N GLY A 51 1.25 14.56 12.96
CA GLY A 51 2.25 15.24 12.13
C GLY A 51 1.61 15.96 10.93
N SER A 52 0.70 15.28 10.22
CA SER A 52 -0.04 15.85 9.09
C SER A 52 -0.90 17.06 9.51
N ARG A 53 -1.61 16.98 10.64
CA ARG A 53 -2.39 18.12 11.14
C ARG A 53 -1.51 19.27 11.59
N LEU A 54 -0.38 18.99 12.20
CA LEU A 54 0.57 20.01 12.64
C LEU A 54 1.23 20.71 11.45
N SER A 55 1.55 19.97 10.39
CA SER A 55 2.10 20.54 9.15
C SER A 55 1.13 21.50 8.46
N GLN A 56 -0.17 21.23 8.52
CA GLN A 56 -1.20 22.13 8.00
C GLN A 56 -1.38 23.40 8.82
N LYS A 57 -1.10 23.34 10.13
CA LYS A 57 -1.24 24.48 11.04
C LYS A 57 0.02 25.34 11.18
N SER A 58 1.19 24.77 10.95
CA SER A 58 2.48 25.43 11.14
C SER A 58 3.34 25.33 9.90
N ARG A 59 3.50 26.46 9.18
CA ARG A 59 4.40 26.53 8.01
C ARG A 59 5.86 26.19 8.38
N LEU A 60 6.29 26.59 9.57
CA LEU A 60 7.65 26.31 10.04
C LEU A 60 7.86 24.82 10.26
N PHE A 61 6.93 24.14 10.94
CA PHE A 61 6.97 22.69 11.14
C PHE A 61 6.90 21.95 9.81
N ASN A 62 6.01 22.38 8.91
CA ASN A 62 5.90 21.78 7.58
C ASN A 62 7.24 21.83 6.84
N ARG A 63 7.86 23.01 6.74
CA ARG A 63 9.09 23.22 5.97
C ARG A 63 10.32 22.55 6.58
N LEU A 64 10.45 22.55 7.90
CA LEU A 64 11.68 22.09 8.59
C LEU A 64 11.62 20.61 9.02
N VAL A 65 10.43 20.05 9.18
CA VAL A 65 10.26 18.69 9.70
C VAL A 65 9.46 17.83 8.74
N TRP A 66 8.25 18.25 8.39
CA TRP A 66 7.31 17.38 7.65
C TRP A 66 7.71 17.17 6.19
N GLU A 67 8.02 18.22 5.45
CA GLU A 67 8.48 18.12 4.06
C GLU A 67 9.80 17.34 3.93
N PRO A 68 10.87 17.65 4.68
CA PRO A 68 12.11 16.87 4.58
C PRO A 68 11.89 15.40 4.93
N MET A 69 11.14 15.09 5.98
CA MET A 69 10.85 13.72 6.38
C MET A 69 10.09 12.95 5.29
N ASN A 70 9.07 13.57 4.68
CA ASN A 70 8.31 12.93 3.62
C ASN A 70 9.09 12.89 2.30
N TYR A 71 9.91 13.89 2.01
CA TYR A 71 10.62 13.98 0.75
C TYR A 71 11.82 13.04 0.68
N GLU A 72 12.60 12.93 1.73
CA GLU A 72 13.81 12.10 1.75
C GLU A 72 13.58 10.72 2.34
N GLY A 73 12.83 10.63 3.43
CA GLY A 73 12.59 9.37 4.13
C GLY A 73 11.79 8.36 3.33
N PHE A 74 10.85 8.82 2.50
CA PHE A 74 9.98 7.97 1.70
C PHE A 74 10.48 7.67 0.28
N ARG A 75 11.55 8.33 -0.15
CA ARG A 75 12.12 8.13 -1.50
C ARG A 75 13.15 7.02 -1.60
N LYS A 76 13.61 6.48 -0.48
CA LYS A 76 14.63 5.43 -0.50
C LYS A 76 14.02 4.11 -0.90
N LEU A 77 14.52 3.53 -2.00
CA LEU A 77 14.14 2.20 -2.52
C LEU A 77 14.63 1.02 -1.66
N THR A 78 15.23 1.29 -0.51
CA THR A 78 15.71 0.25 0.38
C THR A 78 14.69 -0.05 1.45
N TYR A 79 14.42 -1.33 1.67
CA TYR A 79 13.81 -1.81 2.90
C TYR A 79 14.59 -1.23 4.07
N ASN A 80 14.00 -0.33 4.81
CA ASN A 80 14.59 0.06 6.07
C ASN A 80 14.22 -0.96 7.16
N ALA A 81 15.01 -0.98 8.23
CA ALA A 81 14.80 -1.93 9.33
C ALA A 81 13.40 -1.76 10.00
N ALA A 82 12.82 -0.57 9.92
CA ALA A 82 11.49 -0.31 10.47
C ALA A 82 10.38 -0.99 9.64
N ASP A 83 10.47 -0.95 8.30
CA ASP A 83 9.49 -1.61 7.43
C ASP A 83 9.56 -3.13 7.59
N GLN A 84 10.78 -3.71 7.63
CA GLN A 84 10.96 -5.13 7.91
C GLN A 84 10.36 -5.52 9.26
N LYS A 85 10.58 -4.72 10.28
CA LYS A 85 10.03 -5.00 11.62
C LYS A 85 8.52 -4.91 11.66
N ASN A 86 7.94 -3.97 10.95
CA ASN A 86 6.49 -3.89 10.80
C ASN A 86 5.92 -5.12 10.07
N ALA A 87 6.56 -5.55 8.99
CA ALA A 87 6.16 -6.75 8.25
C ALA A 87 6.24 -8.01 9.14
N GLU A 88 7.32 -8.18 9.90
CA GLU A 88 7.48 -9.28 10.86
C GLU A 88 6.37 -9.29 11.91
N LEU A 89 6.04 -8.12 12.47
CA LEU A 89 4.98 -7.98 13.50
C LEU A 89 3.59 -8.28 12.96
N MET A 90 3.36 -8.05 11.66
CA MET A 90 2.07 -8.29 11.00
C MET A 90 1.96 -9.71 10.43
N ALA A 91 3.07 -10.36 10.09
CA ALA A 91 3.09 -11.67 9.45
C ALA A 91 2.24 -12.74 10.16
N PRO A 92 2.19 -12.80 11.52
CA PRO A 92 1.36 -13.78 12.23
C PRO A 92 -0.13 -13.72 11.90
N VAL A 93 -0.65 -12.60 11.39
CA VAL A 93 -2.05 -12.47 10.94
C VAL A 93 -2.35 -13.45 9.81
N TYR A 94 -1.34 -13.78 9.00
CA TYR A 94 -1.44 -14.72 7.87
C TYR A 94 -1.08 -16.17 8.24
N ALA A 95 -0.77 -16.46 9.52
CA ALA A 95 -0.22 -17.76 9.92
C ALA A 95 -1.14 -18.94 9.58
N ASN A 96 -2.45 -18.78 9.80
CA ASN A 96 -3.47 -19.81 9.59
C ASN A 96 -4.17 -19.73 8.23
N ILE A 97 -3.73 -18.83 7.35
CA ILE A 97 -4.29 -18.70 6.02
C ILE A 97 -3.52 -19.64 5.08
N PRO A 98 -4.21 -20.47 4.26
CA PRO A 98 -3.55 -21.28 3.23
C PRO A 98 -2.71 -20.41 2.30
N LYS A 99 -1.48 -20.85 2.01
CA LYS A 99 -0.47 -20.02 1.33
C LYS A 99 -0.73 -19.81 -0.16
N ASP A 100 -1.66 -20.53 -0.70
CA ASP A 100 -2.13 -20.46 -2.09
C ASP A 100 -3.34 -19.53 -2.30
N ILE A 101 -3.92 -19.01 -1.22
CA ILE A 101 -4.97 -17.99 -1.33
C ILE A 101 -4.35 -16.67 -1.77
N PRO A 102 -4.85 -16.04 -2.86
CA PRO A 102 -4.38 -14.73 -3.29
C PRO A 102 -4.69 -13.64 -2.25
N VAL A 103 -3.72 -12.76 -2.04
CA VAL A 103 -3.85 -11.58 -1.16
C VAL A 103 -3.77 -10.33 -2.01
N VAL A 104 -4.77 -9.47 -1.91
CA VAL A 104 -4.73 -8.12 -2.49
C VAL A 104 -4.66 -7.11 -1.35
N ALA A 105 -3.54 -6.41 -1.27
CA ALA A 105 -3.30 -5.38 -0.27
C ALA A 105 -3.36 -3.99 -0.91
N THR A 106 -4.02 -3.05 -0.26
CA THR A 106 -4.07 -1.64 -0.70
C THR A 106 -3.09 -0.75 0.06
N HIS A 107 -2.22 -1.36 0.84
CA HIS A 107 -1.13 -0.70 1.55
C HIS A 107 0.09 -1.62 1.56
N VAL A 108 1.28 -1.04 1.53
CA VAL A 108 2.55 -1.78 1.44
C VAL A 108 2.79 -2.72 2.62
N TRP A 109 2.47 -2.32 3.85
CA TRP A 109 2.75 -3.14 5.04
C TRP A 109 1.99 -4.47 5.05
N PRO A 110 0.68 -4.54 4.77
CA PRO A 110 0.00 -5.82 4.59
C PRO A 110 0.59 -6.68 3.47
N ALA A 111 1.01 -6.06 2.36
CA ALA A 111 1.64 -6.79 1.26
C ALA A 111 2.98 -7.41 1.71
N GLN A 112 3.86 -6.62 2.33
CA GLN A 112 5.12 -7.09 2.87
C GLN A 112 4.92 -8.18 3.93
N ALA A 113 3.93 -8.00 4.82
CA ALA A 113 3.61 -8.99 5.85
C ALA A 113 3.12 -10.32 5.25
N ALA A 114 2.30 -10.26 4.20
CA ALA A 114 1.83 -11.45 3.49
C ALA A 114 3.00 -12.22 2.85
N LEU A 115 3.91 -11.50 2.17
CA LEU A 115 5.12 -12.09 1.59
C LEU A 115 6.02 -12.70 2.66
N HIS A 116 6.25 -11.99 3.75
CA HIS A 116 7.04 -12.48 4.89
C HIS A 116 6.42 -13.73 5.53
N ALA A 117 5.10 -13.82 5.55
CA ALA A 117 4.36 -15.00 6.02
C ALA A 117 4.35 -16.16 5.00
N GLY A 118 4.95 -16.00 3.82
CA GLY A 118 5.07 -17.02 2.78
C GLY A 118 3.84 -17.17 1.89
N MET A 119 2.96 -16.16 1.81
CA MET A 119 1.86 -16.16 0.84
C MET A 119 2.43 -16.14 -0.59
N LYS A 120 1.88 -16.98 -1.48
CA LYS A 120 2.44 -17.18 -2.83
C LYS A 120 1.99 -16.12 -3.83
N TYR A 121 0.79 -15.62 -3.67
CA TYR A 121 0.16 -14.71 -4.61
C TYR A 121 -0.22 -13.42 -3.91
N VAL A 122 0.64 -12.42 -4.02
CA VAL A 122 0.43 -11.12 -3.36
C VAL A 122 0.39 -10.02 -4.41
N VAL A 123 -0.71 -9.28 -4.41
CA VAL A 123 -0.89 -8.07 -5.20
C VAL A 123 -0.89 -6.87 -4.27
N ASN A 124 -0.04 -5.91 -4.55
CA ASN A 124 0.02 -4.62 -3.87
C ASN A 124 -0.62 -3.55 -4.77
N ALA A 125 -1.87 -3.22 -4.48
CA ALA A 125 -2.61 -2.21 -5.21
C ALA A 125 -2.25 -0.82 -4.68
N ILE A 126 -1.41 -0.10 -5.41
CA ILE A 126 -0.88 1.20 -5.01
C ILE A 126 -1.94 2.28 -5.22
N PRO A 127 -2.37 2.99 -4.15
CA PRO A 127 -3.43 3.99 -4.23
C PRO A 127 -2.94 5.33 -4.79
N ASP A 128 -1.66 5.64 -4.61
CA ASP A 128 -1.10 6.94 -4.94
C ASP A 128 -0.57 7.02 -6.37
N ASN A 129 -0.80 8.15 -7.01
CA ASN A 129 -0.30 8.41 -8.36
C ASN A 129 1.15 8.92 -8.37
N TRP A 130 1.69 9.28 -7.21
CA TRP A 130 3.07 9.69 -7.07
C TRP A 130 3.93 8.50 -6.70
N GLN A 131 4.95 8.25 -7.49
CA GLN A 131 5.86 7.12 -7.28
C GLN A 131 6.74 7.34 -6.05
N MET A 132 6.64 6.40 -5.11
CA MET A 132 7.46 6.38 -3.91
C MET A 132 7.94 4.96 -3.62
N ALA A 133 9.21 4.83 -3.28
CA ALA A 133 9.79 3.55 -2.92
C ALA A 133 9.09 2.88 -1.73
N LEU A 134 8.55 3.68 -0.83
CA LEU A 134 7.75 3.22 0.31
C LEU A 134 6.58 2.32 -0.11
N HIS A 135 6.04 2.51 -1.31
CA HIS A 135 4.89 1.72 -1.79
C HIS A 135 5.29 0.35 -2.35
N LEU A 136 6.57 0.04 -2.45
CA LEU A 136 7.03 -1.20 -3.07
C LEU A 136 7.14 -2.34 -2.07
N ALA A 137 6.61 -3.49 -2.45
CA ALA A 137 6.74 -4.75 -1.73
C ALA A 137 7.44 -5.77 -2.65
N GLU A 138 8.75 -5.93 -2.48
CA GLU A 138 9.55 -6.84 -3.29
C GLU A 138 8.98 -8.27 -3.23
N GLY A 139 8.79 -8.87 -4.40
CA GLY A 139 8.16 -10.19 -4.53
C GLY A 139 6.65 -10.17 -4.75
N SER A 140 5.98 -9.00 -4.69
CA SER A 140 4.58 -8.86 -5.06
C SER A 140 4.40 -8.37 -6.50
N ILE A 141 3.21 -8.60 -7.05
CA ILE A 141 2.72 -7.86 -8.21
C ILE A 141 2.22 -6.50 -7.73
N HIS A 142 2.58 -5.44 -8.45
CA HIS A 142 2.13 -4.09 -8.17
C HIS A 142 1.10 -3.64 -9.20
N THR A 143 0.06 -2.95 -8.78
CA THR A 143 -0.90 -2.34 -9.68
C THR A 143 -1.01 -0.85 -9.42
N VAL A 144 -1.14 -0.07 -10.48
CA VAL A 144 -1.21 1.39 -10.45
C VAL A 144 -2.36 1.91 -11.29
N GLN A 145 -2.90 3.07 -10.90
CA GLN A 145 -4.14 3.60 -11.45
C GLN A 145 -3.96 4.53 -12.65
N THR A 146 -2.76 5.02 -12.90
CA THR A 146 -2.50 5.97 -13.98
C THR A 146 -1.25 5.61 -14.78
N HIS A 147 -1.21 6.01 -16.05
CA HIS A 147 -0.01 5.88 -16.88
C HIS A 147 1.17 6.67 -16.33
N TYR A 148 0.90 7.80 -15.67
CA TYR A 148 1.94 8.58 -15.00
C TYR A 148 2.62 7.78 -13.89
N ALA A 149 1.82 7.15 -13.01
CA ALA A 149 2.35 6.29 -11.96
C ALA A 149 3.10 5.08 -12.55
N TYR A 150 2.55 4.45 -13.59
CA TYR A 150 3.21 3.33 -14.26
C TYR A 150 4.61 3.73 -14.76
N GLN A 151 4.71 4.81 -15.52
CA GLN A 151 6.00 5.29 -16.02
C GLN A 151 6.93 5.67 -14.86
N GLY A 152 6.41 6.34 -13.84
CA GLY A 152 7.19 6.73 -12.68
C GLY A 152 7.80 5.54 -11.94
N TYR A 153 7.04 4.47 -11.72
CA TYR A 153 7.56 3.25 -11.07
C TYR A 153 8.52 2.46 -11.97
N ARG A 154 8.33 2.50 -13.31
CA ARG A 154 9.26 1.86 -14.27
C ARG A 154 10.63 2.55 -14.30
N ILE A 155 10.68 3.86 -14.10
CA ILE A 155 11.90 4.66 -14.12
C ILE A 155 12.32 5.12 -12.73
N LEU A 156 11.88 4.45 -11.69
CA LEU A 156 12.24 4.74 -10.30
C LEU A 156 13.69 4.35 -10.02
N ASN A 157 14.59 4.87 -10.84
CA ASN A 157 16.03 4.71 -10.80
C ASN A 157 16.63 5.90 -10.08
N GLY A 158 17.66 5.67 -9.31
CA GLY A 158 18.50 6.74 -8.83
C GLY A 158 17.87 7.64 -7.79
N MET A 159 16.87 7.16 -7.04
CA MET A 159 16.38 7.89 -5.86
C MET A 159 17.41 7.97 -4.73
N GLN A 160 18.51 7.24 -4.84
CA GLN A 160 19.69 7.33 -3.96
C GLN A 160 20.96 7.74 -4.72
N GLY A 161 20.84 8.60 -5.72
CA GLY A 161 21.93 8.94 -6.62
C GLY A 161 21.67 8.44 -8.02
N ASN A 162 22.71 8.29 -8.82
CA ASN A 162 22.61 7.84 -10.21
C ASN A 162 22.59 6.30 -10.37
N ASP A 163 22.58 5.57 -9.27
CA ASP A 163 22.59 4.11 -9.32
C ASP A 163 21.18 3.54 -9.49
N VAL A 164 21.03 2.65 -10.45
CA VAL A 164 19.81 1.87 -10.64
C VAL A 164 19.79 0.78 -9.57
N LEU A 165 19.03 1.01 -8.52
CA LEU A 165 18.81 0.01 -7.49
C LEU A 165 17.58 -0.81 -7.86
N ASN A 166 17.79 -2.02 -8.38
CA ASN A 166 16.77 -3.02 -8.70
C ASN A 166 15.53 -2.41 -9.42
N PRO A 167 15.61 -2.13 -10.73
CA PRO A 167 14.43 -1.68 -11.46
C PRO A 167 13.32 -2.71 -11.29
N MET A 168 12.10 -2.23 -11.10
CA MET A 168 10.95 -3.12 -10.96
C MET A 168 10.81 -3.98 -12.22
N PRO A 169 10.73 -5.32 -12.11
CA PRO A 169 10.52 -6.21 -13.25
C PRO A 169 9.25 -5.83 -14.03
N GLU A 170 9.26 -6.06 -15.35
CA GLU A 170 8.11 -5.73 -16.19
C GLU A 170 6.86 -6.53 -15.82
N ASP A 171 7.05 -7.76 -15.41
CA ASP A 171 6.00 -8.69 -14.98
C ASP A 171 5.53 -8.46 -13.54
N ALA A 172 6.13 -7.52 -12.83
CA ALA A 172 5.77 -7.15 -11.46
C ALA A 172 5.01 -5.82 -11.34
N LEU A 173 4.71 -5.14 -12.46
CA LEU A 173 3.99 -3.86 -12.45
C LEU A 173 2.96 -3.80 -13.57
N PHE A 174 1.70 -3.52 -13.21
CA PHE A 174 0.59 -3.44 -14.16
C PHE A 174 -0.19 -2.13 -14.00
N TYR A 175 -0.58 -1.56 -15.12
CA TYR A 175 -1.56 -0.48 -15.16
C TYR A 175 -2.96 -1.09 -15.19
N THR A 176 -3.80 -0.76 -14.24
CA THR A 176 -5.16 -1.30 -14.09
C THR A 176 -6.27 -0.27 -14.30
N GLY A 177 -5.93 1.01 -14.41
CA GLY A 177 -6.91 2.07 -14.32
C GLY A 177 -7.37 2.33 -12.89
N HIS A 178 -8.35 3.20 -12.74
CA HIS A 178 -8.88 3.57 -11.43
C HIS A 178 -9.73 2.45 -10.83
N TYR A 179 -9.59 2.27 -9.52
CA TYR A 179 -10.42 1.34 -8.75
C TYR A 179 -11.78 2.01 -8.47
N ILE A 180 -12.78 1.62 -9.23
CA ILE A 180 -14.14 2.13 -9.12
C ILE A 180 -15.04 0.99 -8.64
N ASP A 181 -15.93 1.31 -7.71
CA ASP A 181 -16.91 0.34 -7.21
C ASP A 181 -17.75 -0.20 -8.36
N HIS A 182 -17.89 -1.52 -8.45
CA HIS A 182 -18.62 -2.19 -9.52
C HIS A 182 -20.07 -1.73 -9.59
N GLU A 183 -20.71 -1.50 -8.45
CA GLU A 183 -22.10 -1.02 -8.41
C GLU A 183 -22.26 0.35 -9.07
N LEU A 184 -21.25 1.24 -8.93
CA LEU A 184 -21.26 2.52 -9.60
C LEU A 184 -21.13 2.38 -11.12
N VAL A 185 -20.33 1.44 -11.57
CA VAL A 185 -20.10 1.20 -13.00
C VAL A 185 -21.31 0.52 -13.66
N SER A 186 -21.90 -0.45 -13.00
CA SER A 186 -23.05 -1.20 -13.53
C SER A 186 -24.33 -0.36 -13.65
N ASN A 187 -24.43 0.74 -12.92
CA ASN A 187 -25.59 1.61 -12.92
C ASN A 187 -25.46 2.88 -13.79
N ILE A 188 -24.31 3.06 -14.48
CA ILE A 188 -24.08 4.24 -15.34
C ILE A 188 -25.11 4.34 -16.50
N GLU A 189 -25.65 3.25 -16.98
CA GLU A 189 -26.60 3.22 -18.10
C GLU A 189 -28.07 3.39 -17.66
N THR A 190 -28.35 3.51 -16.37
CA THR A 190 -29.72 3.58 -15.84
C THR A 190 -30.20 4.99 -15.47
N ASP A 191 -29.36 5.98 -15.63
CA ASP A 191 -29.68 7.40 -15.52
C ASP A 191 -29.71 8.07 -16.92
#